data_483609537a811825aa86bb3d1051bd0a
#
_entry.id   483609537a811825aa86bb3d1051bd0a
#
_cell.length_a   1.000
_cell.length_b   1.000
_cell.length_c   1.000
_cell.angle_alpha   90.00
_cell.angle_beta   90.00
_cell.angle_gamma   90.00
#
_symmetry.space_group_name_H-M   'P 1'
#
loop_
_entity.id
_entity.type
_entity.pdbx_description
1 polymer ?
#
loop_
_entity_poly.entity_id
_entity_poly.type
_entity_poly.pdbx_seq_one_letter_code
_entity_poly.pdbx_strand_id
1 'polypeptide(L)'
;TGWGTSRFAIEGNALFGQWTWSGEGIKPAGADTDATYKVMKFNVLKASVRAYQRNLNTHSSYKKFRFVRAQLRDDNKKLDSLKLAEYLDNYAQTGTEYTKVLKQIIQQNQLQDFDEVKLLPLSIKYKNII
;
A
#
# COMPACT_ATOMS: atom_id res chain seq x y z
N THR A 1 -8.97 0.70 1.35
CA THR A 1 -10.28 0.75 0.66
C THR A 1 -11.29 1.52 1.50
N GLY A 2 -11.72 2.71 0.99
CA GLY A 2 -12.74 3.54 1.65
C GLY A 2 -12.41 3.86 3.10
N TRP A 3 -11.17 4.25 3.40
CA TRP A 3 -10.73 4.59 4.75
C TRP A 3 -10.97 3.49 5.80
N GLY A 4 -10.97 2.24 5.37
CA GLY A 4 -11.26 1.09 6.23
C GLY A 4 -12.74 0.80 6.47
N THR A 5 -13.66 1.55 5.86
CA THR A 5 -15.11 1.41 6.05
C THR A 5 -15.81 0.61 4.96
N SER A 6 -15.13 0.31 3.86
CA SER A 6 -15.72 -0.45 2.76
C SER A 6 -15.99 -1.90 3.15
N ARG A 7 -16.96 -2.54 2.49
CA ARG A 7 -17.23 -3.98 2.62
C ARG A 7 -15.96 -4.83 2.47
N PHE A 8 -15.08 -4.46 1.54
CA PHE A 8 -13.82 -5.16 1.33
C PHE A 8 -12.88 -5.09 2.53
N ALA A 9 -12.83 -3.92 3.21
CA ALA A 9 -12.04 -3.76 4.41
C ALA A 9 -12.63 -4.53 5.59
N ILE A 10 -13.95 -4.44 5.79
CA ILE A 10 -14.64 -5.02 6.94
C ILE A 10 -14.75 -6.54 6.84
N GLU A 11 -15.25 -7.06 5.71
CA GLU A 11 -15.49 -8.51 5.53
C GLU A 11 -14.24 -9.26 5.03
N GLY A 12 -13.33 -8.55 4.35
CA GLY A 12 -12.18 -9.15 3.67
C GLY A 12 -10.83 -8.78 4.25
N ASN A 13 -10.76 -8.01 5.34
CA ASN A 13 -9.50 -7.45 5.86
C ASN A 13 -8.64 -6.77 4.79
N ALA A 14 -9.26 -6.27 3.71
CA ALA A 14 -8.58 -5.67 2.57
C ALA A 14 -8.40 -4.17 2.78
N LEU A 15 -7.42 -3.77 3.59
CA LEU A 15 -7.08 -2.35 3.79
C LEU A 15 -6.66 -1.68 2.47
N PHE A 16 -5.96 -2.43 1.63
CA PHE A 16 -5.55 -2.02 0.29
C PHE A 16 -6.27 -2.88 -0.73
N GLY A 17 -6.98 -2.24 -1.67
CA GLY A 17 -7.69 -2.94 -2.73
C GLY A 17 -6.72 -3.56 -3.73
N GLN A 18 -6.61 -4.87 -3.72
CA GLN A 18 -5.82 -5.62 -4.68
C GLN A 18 -6.72 -6.58 -5.44
N TRP A 19 -6.56 -6.61 -6.76
CA TRP A 19 -7.29 -7.52 -7.62
C TRP A 19 -6.69 -8.92 -7.58
N THR A 20 -7.57 -9.92 -7.66
CA THR A 20 -7.20 -11.31 -7.89
C THR A 20 -8.14 -11.96 -8.90
N TRP A 21 -7.61 -12.82 -9.74
CA TRP A 21 -8.37 -13.65 -10.69
C TRP A 21 -8.42 -15.11 -10.25
N SER A 22 -7.65 -15.44 -9.21
CA SER A 22 -7.59 -16.77 -8.60
C SER A 22 -7.59 -16.63 -7.08
N GLY A 23 -8.17 -17.58 -6.39
CA GLY A 23 -8.21 -17.59 -4.94
C GLY A 23 -9.41 -16.85 -4.32
N GLU A 24 -9.34 -16.64 -3.00
CA GLU A 24 -10.42 -16.02 -2.25
C GLU A 24 -10.50 -14.52 -2.47
N GLY A 25 -11.70 -14.02 -2.64
CA GLY A 25 -11.95 -12.60 -2.84
C GLY A 25 -13.42 -12.25 -2.78
N ILE A 26 -13.68 -10.96 -2.66
CA ILE A 26 -15.03 -10.38 -2.67
C ILE A 26 -15.28 -9.75 -4.04
N LYS A 27 -16.34 -10.20 -4.72
CA LYS A 27 -16.75 -9.61 -6.01
C LYS A 27 -17.34 -8.22 -5.77
N PRO A 28 -16.89 -7.18 -6.54
CA PRO A 28 -17.50 -5.85 -6.47
C PRO A 28 -18.98 -5.91 -6.85
N ALA A 29 -19.82 -5.11 -6.18
CA ALA A 29 -21.27 -5.09 -6.43
C ALA A 29 -21.64 -4.66 -7.86
N GLY A 30 -20.82 -3.78 -8.47
CA GLY A 30 -21.00 -3.32 -9.86
C GLY A 30 -20.24 -4.12 -10.91
N ALA A 31 -19.66 -5.27 -10.55
CA ALA A 31 -18.95 -6.10 -11.51
C ALA A 31 -19.94 -6.90 -12.37
N ASP A 32 -19.65 -7.03 -13.67
CA ASP A 32 -20.43 -7.84 -14.59
C ASP A 32 -20.61 -9.28 -14.06
N THR A 33 -21.69 -9.94 -14.45
CA THR A 33 -22.02 -11.28 -13.97
C THR A 33 -20.94 -12.31 -14.28
N ASP A 34 -20.28 -12.16 -15.42
CA ASP A 34 -19.19 -13.00 -15.93
C ASP A 34 -17.78 -12.55 -15.48
N ALA A 35 -17.68 -11.43 -14.75
CA ALA A 35 -16.40 -10.93 -14.26
C ALA A 35 -15.71 -11.94 -13.35
N THR A 36 -14.50 -12.33 -13.72
CA THR A 36 -13.68 -13.30 -12.99
C THR A 36 -12.81 -12.64 -11.90
N TYR A 37 -12.66 -11.33 -11.95
CA TYR A 37 -11.86 -10.58 -10.98
C TYR A 37 -12.62 -10.34 -9.67
N LYS A 38 -11.86 -10.33 -8.58
CA LYS A 38 -12.34 -10.06 -7.23
C LYS A 38 -11.36 -9.16 -6.51
N VAL A 39 -11.81 -8.48 -5.46
CA VAL A 39 -10.90 -7.85 -4.49
C VAL A 39 -10.41 -8.93 -3.53
N MET A 40 -9.11 -9.08 -3.40
CA MET A 40 -8.47 -10.10 -2.57
C MET A 40 -8.94 -10.00 -1.11
N LYS A 41 -9.24 -11.15 -0.52
CA LYS A 41 -9.60 -11.29 0.89
C LYS A 41 -8.40 -11.82 1.69
N PHE A 42 -8.28 -11.40 2.94
CA PHE A 42 -7.20 -11.80 3.83
C PHE A 42 -7.73 -12.30 5.17
N ASN A 43 -7.06 -13.28 5.76
CA ASN A 43 -7.47 -13.83 7.06
C ASN A 43 -7.23 -12.83 8.21
N VAL A 44 -6.23 -11.96 8.08
CA VAL A 44 -5.86 -10.95 9.08
C VAL A 44 -5.41 -9.66 8.39
N LEU A 45 -5.61 -8.50 9.03
CA LEU A 45 -5.21 -7.19 8.52
C LEU A 45 -3.72 -7.12 8.14
N LYS A 46 -2.85 -7.72 8.94
CA LYS A 46 -1.39 -7.76 8.67
C LYS A 46 -1.06 -8.41 7.32
N ALA A 47 -1.85 -9.39 6.88
CA ALA A 47 -1.65 -10.03 5.57
C ALA A 47 -1.93 -9.06 4.42
N SER A 48 -2.96 -8.21 4.53
CA SER A 48 -3.24 -7.15 3.56
C SER A 48 -2.10 -6.13 3.46
N VAL A 49 -1.54 -5.71 4.60
CA VAL A 49 -0.38 -4.80 4.62
C VAL A 49 0.84 -5.43 3.93
N ARG A 50 1.13 -6.69 4.24
CA ARG A 50 2.25 -7.43 3.61
C ARG A 50 2.03 -7.60 2.10
N ALA A 51 0.82 -7.90 1.67
CA ALA A 51 0.49 -8.03 0.26
C ALA A 51 0.67 -6.70 -0.48
N TYR A 52 0.26 -5.57 0.13
CA TYR A 52 0.50 -4.24 -0.42
C TYR A 52 1.99 -3.92 -0.54
N GLN A 53 2.77 -4.15 0.50
CA GLN A 53 4.22 -3.97 0.46
C GLN A 53 4.88 -4.82 -0.63
N ARG A 54 4.47 -6.08 -0.75
CA ARG A 54 4.95 -6.98 -1.81
C ARG A 54 4.59 -6.43 -3.19
N ASN A 55 3.36 -5.98 -3.40
CA ASN A 55 2.89 -5.42 -4.66
C ASN A 55 3.76 -4.23 -5.09
N LEU A 56 3.99 -3.25 -4.22
CA LEU A 56 4.88 -2.12 -4.49
C LEU A 56 6.32 -2.57 -4.84
N ASN A 57 6.79 -3.66 -4.23
CA ASN A 57 8.15 -4.14 -4.43
C ASN A 57 8.32 -5.07 -5.65
N THR A 58 7.27 -5.63 -6.20
CA THR A 58 7.39 -6.64 -7.26
C THR A 58 6.63 -6.30 -8.55
N HIS A 59 5.47 -5.65 -8.46
CA HIS A 59 4.63 -5.40 -9.62
C HIS A 59 5.27 -4.42 -10.61
N SER A 60 5.11 -4.67 -11.90
CA SER A 60 5.73 -3.88 -12.99
C SER A 60 5.29 -2.41 -12.99
N SER A 61 4.04 -2.10 -12.64
CA SER A 61 3.50 -0.74 -12.56
C SER A 61 4.27 0.17 -11.59
N TYR A 62 4.95 -0.40 -10.59
CA TYR A 62 5.73 0.36 -9.60
C TYR A 62 7.24 0.32 -9.84
N LYS A 63 7.67 -0.01 -11.06
CA LYS A 63 9.09 -0.05 -11.41
C LYS A 63 9.77 1.31 -11.22
N LYS A 64 9.11 2.41 -11.66
CA LYS A 64 9.61 3.78 -11.47
C LYS A 64 9.75 4.14 -10.00
N PHE A 65 8.74 3.83 -9.18
CA PHE A 65 8.79 4.02 -7.73
C PHE A 65 10.02 3.35 -7.12
N ARG A 66 10.27 2.09 -7.46
CA ARG A 66 11.43 1.35 -6.95
C ARG A 66 12.76 1.92 -7.44
N PHE A 67 12.82 2.33 -8.70
CA PHE A 67 14.02 2.94 -9.29
C PHE A 67 14.40 4.25 -8.58
N VAL A 68 13.44 5.17 -8.40
CA VAL A 68 13.72 6.43 -7.71
C VAL A 68 14.09 6.19 -6.24
N ARG A 69 13.43 5.24 -5.58
CA ARG A 69 13.78 4.85 -4.21
C ARG A 69 15.21 4.30 -4.12
N ALA A 70 15.64 3.49 -5.09
CA ALA A 70 17.00 2.97 -5.16
C ALA A 70 18.01 4.09 -5.38
N GLN A 71 17.76 5.00 -6.35
CA GLN A 71 18.63 6.13 -6.61
C GLN A 71 18.84 7.01 -5.37
N LEU A 72 17.77 7.32 -4.62
CA LEU A 72 17.90 8.10 -3.39
C LEU A 72 18.82 7.42 -2.38
N ARG A 73 18.78 6.09 -2.28
CA ARG A 73 19.68 5.32 -1.40
C ARG A 73 21.11 5.30 -1.89
N ASP A 74 21.31 5.10 -3.20
CA ASP A 74 22.64 5.05 -3.82
C ASP A 74 23.34 6.41 -3.72
N ASP A 75 22.58 7.51 -3.82
CA ASP A 75 23.05 8.87 -3.61
C ASP A 75 23.26 9.24 -2.12
N ASN A 76 23.03 8.31 -1.18
CA ASN A 76 22.99 8.56 0.26
C ASN A 76 22.01 9.69 0.67
N LYS A 77 20.97 9.92 -0.14
CA LYS A 77 19.91 10.88 0.16
C LYS A 77 18.84 10.23 1.04
N LYS A 78 18.21 11.07 1.85
CA LYS A 78 17.04 10.63 2.62
C LYS A 78 15.93 10.20 1.67
N LEU A 79 15.15 9.18 2.09
CA LEU A 79 13.91 8.86 1.40
C LEU A 79 12.94 10.02 1.60
N ASP A 80 12.28 10.41 0.54
CA ASP A 80 11.32 11.53 0.51
C ASP A 80 9.96 10.96 0.15
N SER A 81 9.06 10.92 1.13
CA SER A 81 7.72 10.37 0.96
C SER A 81 6.89 11.13 -0.06
N LEU A 82 7.01 12.47 -0.13
CA LEU A 82 6.29 13.29 -1.11
C LEU A 82 6.76 13.01 -2.53
N LYS A 83 8.07 12.90 -2.73
CA LYS A 83 8.65 12.56 -4.02
C LYS A 83 8.28 11.14 -4.45
N LEU A 84 8.35 10.19 -3.53
CA LEU A 84 8.01 8.79 -3.83
C LEU A 84 6.52 8.61 -4.11
N ALA A 85 5.63 9.37 -3.45
CA ALA A 85 4.19 9.32 -3.68
C ALA A 85 3.82 9.68 -5.13
N GLU A 86 4.60 10.50 -5.82
CA GLU A 86 4.36 10.87 -7.24
C GLU A 86 4.36 9.66 -8.19
N TYR A 87 5.07 8.61 -7.82
CA TYR A 87 5.22 7.39 -8.63
C TYR A 87 4.20 6.29 -8.28
N LEU A 88 3.13 6.66 -7.55
CA LEU A 88 1.99 5.77 -7.23
C LEU A 88 0.75 6.08 -8.08
N ASP A 89 0.91 6.79 -9.19
CA ASP A 89 -0.15 7.14 -10.13
C ASP A 89 -0.91 5.92 -10.68
N ASN A 90 -0.22 4.80 -10.84
CA ASN A 90 -0.82 3.54 -11.28
C ASN A 90 -1.59 2.77 -10.18
N TYR A 91 -1.64 3.29 -8.95
CA TYR A 91 -2.34 2.62 -7.85
C TYR A 91 -3.86 2.76 -7.94
N ALA A 92 -4.36 3.89 -8.44
CA ALA A 92 -5.78 4.17 -8.58
C ALA A 92 -6.12 4.59 -10.00
N GLN A 93 -7.37 4.38 -10.41
CA GLN A 93 -7.85 4.76 -11.74
C GLN A 93 -7.77 6.28 -11.98
N THR A 94 -7.80 7.08 -10.92
CA THR A 94 -7.69 8.54 -10.98
C THR A 94 -6.27 9.04 -11.25
N GLY A 95 -5.27 8.14 -11.31
CA GLY A 95 -3.90 8.48 -11.71
C GLY A 95 -3.29 9.59 -10.87
N THR A 96 -2.93 10.70 -11.51
CA THR A 96 -2.26 11.84 -10.85
C THR A 96 -3.14 12.54 -9.81
N GLU A 97 -4.48 12.50 -9.91
CA GLU A 97 -5.35 13.03 -8.86
C GLU A 97 -5.20 12.24 -7.56
N TYR A 98 -5.05 10.92 -7.65
CA TYR A 98 -4.74 10.11 -6.47
C TYR A 98 -3.44 10.55 -5.79
N THR A 99 -2.37 10.77 -6.56
CA THR A 99 -1.08 11.18 -6.00
C THR A 99 -1.13 12.57 -5.37
N LYS A 100 -1.92 13.50 -5.92
CA LYS A 100 -2.16 14.81 -5.30
C LYS A 100 -2.83 14.67 -3.94
N VAL A 101 -3.92 13.90 -3.85
CA VAL A 101 -4.62 13.65 -2.58
C VAL A 101 -3.69 12.96 -1.58
N LEU A 102 -2.90 11.98 -2.02
CA LEU A 102 -1.93 11.30 -1.18
C LEU A 102 -0.88 12.27 -0.60
N LYS A 103 -0.36 13.17 -1.43
CA LYS A 103 0.58 14.21 -0.99
C LYS A 103 -0.05 15.16 0.03
N GLN A 104 -1.30 15.58 -0.18
CA GLN A 104 -2.03 16.40 0.79
C GLN A 104 -2.18 15.69 2.14
N ILE A 105 -2.53 14.39 2.13
CA ILE A 105 -2.64 13.59 3.35
C ILE A 105 -1.29 13.53 4.09
N ILE A 106 -0.20 13.28 3.35
CA ILE A 106 1.15 13.24 3.93
C ILE A 106 1.48 14.58 4.59
N GLN A 107 1.23 15.70 3.92
CA GLN A 107 1.53 17.03 4.42
C GLN A 107 0.65 17.43 5.61
N GLN A 108 -0.68 17.25 5.51
CA GLN A 108 -1.63 17.61 6.55
C GLN A 108 -1.41 16.86 7.86
N ASN A 109 -0.92 15.62 7.77
CA ASN A 109 -0.68 14.77 8.93
C ASN A 109 0.81 14.70 9.32
N GLN A 110 1.67 15.51 8.69
CA GLN A 110 3.11 15.57 8.97
C GLN A 110 3.79 14.19 8.86
N LEU A 111 3.33 13.34 7.92
CA LEU A 111 3.84 11.98 7.79
C LEU A 111 5.30 11.92 7.30
N GLN A 112 5.84 13.02 6.79
CA GLN A 112 7.27 13.14 6.44
C GLN A 112 8.19 12.94 7.67
N ASP A 113 7.69 13.17 8.89
CA ASP A 113 8.43 12.91 10.12
C ASP A 113 8.85 11.44 10.24
N PHE A 114 8.13 10.55 9.57
CA PHE A 114 8.45 9.12 9.52
C PHE A 114 9.50 8.74 8.47
N ASP A 115 9.92 9.65 7.59
CA ASP A 115 10.90 9.35 6.51
C ASP A 115 12.27 8.94 7.09
N GLU A 116 12.60 9.38 8.30
CA GLU A 116 13.86 9.08 8.99
C GLU A 116 13.72 8.06 10.15
N VAL A 117 12.50 7.62 10.42
CA VAL A 117 12.25 6.72 11.55
C VAL A 117 12.91 5.35 11.30
N LYS A 118 13.62 4.87 12.31
CA LYS A 118 14.17 3.52 12.35
C LYS A 118 13.48 2.72 13.44
N LEU A 119 13.17 1.46 13.14
CA LEU A 119 12.68 0.55 14.17
C LEU A 119 13.78 0.33 15.19
N LEU A 120 13.46 0.52 16.46
CA LEU A 120 14.36 0.13 17.54
C LEU A 120 14.54 -1.39 17.54
N PRO A 121 15.76 -1.89 17.83
CA PRO A 121 15.95 -3.31 18.03
C PRO A 121 15.04 -3.81 19.15
N LEU A 122 14.37 -4.94 18.95
CA LEU A 122 13.59 -5.59 19.99
C LEU A 122 14.48 -5.82 21.21
N SER A 123 14.17 -5.16 22.32
CA SER A 123 14.82 -5.44 23.59
C SER A 123 14.50 -6.89 23.99
N ILE A 124 15.42 -7.53 24.71
CA ILE A 124 15.26 -8.92 25.19
C ILE A 124 13.94 -9.09 25.95
N LYS A 125 13.46 -8.04 26.62
CA LYS A 125 12.21 -8.00 27.39
C LYS A 125 10.95 -8.20 26.52
N TYR A 126 10.98 -7.88 25.23
CA TYR A 126 9.84 -8.02 24.31
C TYR A 126 9.95 -9.24 23.38
N LYS A 127 11.08 -9.93 23.35
CA LYS A 127 11.26 -11.13 22.52
C LYS A 127 10.36 -12.29 22.93
N ASN A 128 9.88 -12.30 24.15
CA ASN A 128 9.06 -13.38 24.71
C ASN A 128 7.54 -13.08 24.68
N ILE A 129 7.12 -12.00 24.04
CA ILE A 129 5.69 -11.57 23.99
C ILE A 129 5.08 -11.75 22.58
N ILE A 130 5.87 -12.22 21.60
CA ILE A 130 5.43 -12.41 20.21
C ILE A 130 5.38 -13.88 19.86
#